data_881633c833b22e43e2c9e0d12637829b
#
_entry.id   881633c833b22e43e2c9e0d12637829b
#
_cell.length_a   1.000
_cell.length_b   1.000
_cell.length_c   1.000
_cell.angle_alpha   90.00
_cell.angle_beta   90.00
_cell.angle_gamma   90.00
#
_symmetry.space_group_name_H-M   'P 1'
#
loop_
_entity.id
_entity.type
_entity.pdbx_description
1 polymer ?
#
loop_
_entity_poly.entity_id
_entity_poly.type
_entity_poly.pdbx_seq_one_letter_code
_entity_poly.pdbx_strand_id
1 'polypeptide(L)'
;EIKQRNVLGNVFGSTRKNDLVAFKKYLDSKGNKVRRNASVITYNYGITPLIYQTKSESDPVQVNSTDGMDANYESFGIQNSSNTGFYQMLDDEKLLKQQYEVVAGKWPKESTEAVLVLNKDGSIPDFTLYQLGYYDRKEYDRAMIKYRETGKLEMNTEKQKPFRYRDALKLSYSVISPGEIYSYNSPTGTWLDQSKNKAFM
;
A
#
# COMPACT_ATOMS: atom_id res chain seq x y z
N GLU A 1 38.49 29.37 -17.49
CA GLU A 1 37.12 29.75 -17.09
C GLU A 1 36.29 28.50 -16.84
N ILE A 2 35.59 28.46 -15.71
CA ILE A 2 34.64 27.37 -15.38
C ILE A 2 33.31 27.74 -16.08
N LYS A 3 32.82 26.85 -16.95
CA LYS A 3 31.53 27.03 -17.62
C LYS A 3 30.37 26.74 -16.64
N GLN A 4 29.58 27.77 -16.38
CA GLN A 4 28.37 27.63 -15.56
C GLN A 4 27.25 26.98 -16.40
N ARG A 5 26.63 25.96 -15.84
CA ARG A 5 25.48 25.27 -16.43
C ARG A 5 24.20 25.77 -15.75
N ASN A 6 23.30 26.37 -16.48
CA ASN A 6 22.04 26.87 -15.95
C ASN A 6 21.04 25.70 -15.79
N VAL A 7 21.24 24.88 -14.74
CA VAL A 7 20.39 23.70 -14.46
C VAL A 7 19.01 24.15 -13.99
N LEU A 8 18.96 25.12 -13.08
CA LEU A 8 17.68 25.60 -12.53
C LEU A 8 16.79 26.25 -13.59
N GLY A 9 17.38 27.11 -14.47
CA GLY A 9 16.64 27.72 -15.58
C GLY A 9 16.10 26.67 -16.56
N ASN A 10 16.86 25.61 -16.83
CA ASN A 10 16.42 24.57 -17.75
C ASN A 10 15.34 23.67 -17.12
N VAL A 11 15.41 23.38 -15.82
CA VAL A 11 14.43 22.54 -15.12
C VAL A 11 13.12 23.29 -14.88
N PHE A 12 13.19 24.53 -14.39
CA PHE A 12 11.99 25.29 -14.03
C PHE A 12 11.44 26.16 -15.15
N GLY A 13 12.31 26.66 -16.07
CA GLY A 13 11.89 27.51 -17.20
C GLY A 13 11.23 26.72 -18.34
N SER A 14 11.41 25.40 -18.43
CA SER A 14 10.82 24.55 -19.46
C SER A 14 9.63 23.70 -18.95
N THR A 15 9.22 23.91 -17.71
CA THR A 15 8.09 23.17 -17.14
C THR A 15 6.79 23.50 -17.89
N ARG A 16 6.26 22.51 -18.59
CA ARG A 16 4.95 22.60 -19.26
C ARG A 16 3.91 21.85 -18.46
N LYS A 17 2.69 22.36 -18.44
CA LYS A 17 1.56 21.65 -17.85
C LYS A 17 1.17 20.49 -18.76
N ASN A 18 1.19 19.27 -18.23
CA ASN A 18 0.73 18.09 -18.96
C ASN A 18 -0.80 18.09 -19.04
N ASP A 19 -1.35 17.85 -20.21
CA ASP A 19 -2.78 17.59 -20.40
C ASP A 19 -3.05 16.07 -20.21
N LEU A 20 -3.16 15.66 -18.95
CA LEU A 20 -3.41 14.26 -18.59
C LEU A 20 -4.80 13.80 -19.03
N VAL A 21 -5.77 14.69 -19.14
CA VAL A 21 -7.13 14.38 -19.59
C VAL A 21 -7.12 13.99 -21.07
N ALA A 22 -6.50 14.82 -21.92
CA ALA A 22 -6.35 14.51 -23.34
C ALA A 22 -5.49 13.27 -23.56
N PHE A 23 -4.44 13.07 -22.77
CA PHE A 23 -3.59 11.89 -22.85
C PHE A 23 -4.35 10.63 -22.48
N LYS A 24 -5.13 10.63 -21.38
CA LYS A 24 -6.00 9.51 -21.01
C LYS A 24 -7.00 9.19 -22.12
N LYS A 25 -7.68 10.20 -22.66
CA LYS A 25 -8.62 10.05 -23.78
C LYS A 25 -7.94 9.41 -25.01
N TYR A 26 -6.70 9.80 -25.31
CA TYR A 26 -5.92 9.17 -26.38
C TYR A 26 -5.65 7.68 -26.06
N LEU A 27 -5.21 7.36 -24.84
CA LEU A 27 -4.96 5.96 -24.44
C LEU A 27 -6.21 5.10 -24.47
N ASP A 28 -7.38 5.66 -24.15
CA ASP A 28 -8.66 4.95 -24.17
C ASP A 28 -9.23 4.83 -25.60
N SER A 29 -8.71 5.57 -26.57
CA SER A 29 -9.19 5.53 -27.96
C SER A 29 -8.84 4.21 -28.66
N LYS A 30 -9.76 3.72 -29.50
CA LYS A 30 -9.55 2.51 -30.29
C LYS A 30 -8.42 2.72 -31.32
N GLY A 31 -7.51 1.74 -31.40
CA GLY A 31 -6.50 1.68 -32.43
C GLY A 31 -5.28 2.58 -32.23
N ASN A 32 -5.13 3.25 -31.06
CA ASN A 32 -3.91 4.00 -30.77
C ASN A 32 -2.67 3.08 -30.71
N LYS A 33 -1.51 3.62 -31.05
CA LYS A 33 -0.26 2.85 -31.16
C LYS A 33 0.22 2.32 -29.80
N VAL A 34 -0.03 3.02 -28.70
CA VAL A 34 0.37 2.60 -27.37
C VAL A 34 -0.40 1.34 -26.97
N ARG A 35 -1.73 1.38 -27.08
CA ARG A 35 -2.58 0.22 -26.73
C ARG A 35 -2.27 -1.04 -27.53
N ARG A 36 -1.86 -0.91 -28.81
CA ARG A 36 -1.46 -2.05 -29.65
C ARG A 36 -0.16 -2.71 -29.22
N ASN A 37 0.72 -1.96 -28.51
CA ASN A 37 2.03 -2.43 -28.09
C ASN A 37 2.16 -2.61 -26.56
N ALA A 38 1.08 -2.42 -25.81
CA ALA A 38 1.02 -2.61 -24.37
C ALA A 38 0.17 -3.84 -24.04
N SER A 39 0.65 -4.70 -23.17
CA SER A 39 -0.13 -5.83 -22.63
C SER A 39 -1.24 -5.33 -21.73
N VAL A 40 -0.95 -4.32 -20.88
CA VAL A 40 -1.91 -3.69 -19.98
C VAL A 40 -1.61 -2.20 -19.82
N ILE A 41 -2.62 -1.39 -19.63
CA ILE A 41 -2.51 0.04 -19.28
C ILE A 41 -3.28 0.25 -17.99
N THR A 42 -2.58 0.67 -16.94
CA THR A 42 -3.16 1.01 -15.64
C THR A 42 -3.10 2.50 -15.38
N TYR A 43 -4.09 3.03 -14.66
CA TYR A 43 -4.15 4.43 -14.27
C TYR A 43 -4.03 4.53 -12.75
N ASN A 44 -2.99 5.21 -12.28
CA ASN A 44 -2.83 5.52 -10.87
C ASN A 44 -3.25 6.97 -10.62
N TYR A 45 -4.28 7.18 -9.81
CA TYR A 45 -4.82 8.50 -9.47
C TYR A 45 -4.20 9.09 -8.20
N GLY A 46 -3.18 8.43 -7.63
CA GLY A 46 -2.52 8.89 -6.40
C GLY A 46 -3.42 8.84 -5.16
N ILE A 47 -4.46 8.03 -5.19
CA ILE A 47 -5.34 7.80 -4.04
C ILE A 47 -4.86 6.55 -3.32
N THR A 48 -4.49 6.71 -2.04
CA THR A 48 -4.13 5.58 -1.17
C THR A 48 -5.29 5.35 -0.21
N PRO A 49 -6.03 4.24 -0.33
CA PRO A 49 -7.10 3.93 0.61
C PRO A 49 -6.53 3.63 2.00
N LEU A 50 -7.32 3.88 3.03
CA LEU A 50 -7.02 3.46 4.39
C LEU A 50 -7.52 2.03 4.57
N ILE A 51 -6.65 1.14 5.04
CA ILE A 51 -6.97 -0.29 5.19
C ILE A 51 -6.87 -0.65 6.67
N TYR A 52 -7.98 -1.10 7.23
CA TYR A 52 -8.10 -1.47 8.65
C TYR A 52 -8.41 -2.95 8.78
N GLN A 53 -7.80 -3.60 9.77
CA GLN A 53 -8.11 -4.98 10.09
C GLN A 53 -9.47 -5.08 10.80
N THR A 54 -10.35 -5.99 10.35
CA THR A 54 -11.72 -6.12 10.87
C THR A 54 -11.84 -7.06 12.09
N LYS A 55 -10.77 -7.70 12.52
CA LYS A 55 -10.81 -8.77 13.52
C LYS A 55 -10.77 -8.34 14.99
N SER A 56 -10.65 -7.07 15.27
CA SER A 56 -10.41 -6.65 16.64
C SER A 56 -11.70 -6.12 17.27
N GLU A 57 -12.16 -6.75 18.34
CA GLU A 57 -13.07 -6.14 19.32
C GLU A 57 -12.39 -4.94 20.02
N SER A 58 -11.06 -4.80 19.84
CA SER A 58 -10.22 -3.68 20.22
C SER A 58 -10.21 -2.60 19.12
N ASP A 59 -9.52 -1.50 19.38
CA ASP A 59 -9.40 -0.38 18.45
C ASP A 59 -9.02 -0.81 17.03
N PRO A 60 -9.65 -0.25 15.99
CA PRO A 60 -9.29 -0.52 14.61
C PRO A 60 -7.80 -0.25 14.38
N VAL A 61 -7.09 -1.20 13.79
CA VAL A 61 -5.66 -1.06 13.49
C VAL A 61 -5.52 -0.84 11.99
N GLN A 62 -5.05 0.35 11.62
CA GLN A 62 -4.69 0.62 10.23
C GLN A 62 -3.45 -0.20 9.85
N VAL A 63 -3.58 -1.07 8.86
CA VAL A 63 -2.51 -2.00 8.46
C VAL A 63 -1.60 -1.44 7.37
N ASN A 64 -2.05 -0.43 6.62
CA ASN A 64 -1.25 0.25 5.61
C ASN A 64 -0.83 1.68 6.02
N SER A 65 -0.79 1.98 7.33
CA SER A 65 -0.23 3.25 7.79
C SER A 65 1.26 3.30 7.46
N THR A 66 1.70 4.42 6.95
CA THR A 66 3.12 4.74 6.72
C THR A 66 3.79 5.24 7.99
N ASP A 67 3.01 5.60 9.01
CA ASP A 67 3.54 6.12 10.26
C ASP A 67 4.45 5.09 10.97
N GLY A 68 5.70 5.44 11.13
CA GLY A 68 6.70 4.66 11.87
C GLY A 68 7.38 3.52 11.10
N MET A 69 6.77 2.93 10.08
CA MET A 69 7.39 1.87 9.31
C MET A 69 8.34 2.39 8.23
N ASP A 70 7.98 3.45 7.51
CA ASP A 70 8.82 3.99 6.42
C ASP A 70 10.17 4.49 6.91
N ALA A 71 10.19 5.19 8.03
CA ALA A 71 11.43 5.65 8.65
C ALA A 71 12.33 4.47 9.11
N ASN A 72 11.76 3.28 9.33
CA ASN A 72 12.51 2.10 9.71
C ASN A 72 13.11 1.40 8.48
N TYR A 73 12.40 1.36 7.36
CA TYR A 73 12.91 0.76 6.12
C TYR A 73 14.11 1.53 5.57
N GLU A 74 14.09 2.85 5.61
CA GLU A 74 15.21 3.69 5.20
C GLU A 74 16.47 3.42 6.06
N SER A 75 16.28 3.21 7.37
CA SER A 75 17.39 2.90 8.28
C SER A 75 18.05 1.54 8.03
N PHE A 76 17.31 0.61 7.39
CA PHE A 76 17.84 -0.69 6.93
C PHE A 76 18.33 -0.68 5.48
N GLY A 77 18.39 0.49 4.82
CA GLY A 77 18.79 0.61 3.42
C GLY A 77 17.76 0.11 2.42
N ILE A 78 16.53 -0.15 2.88
CA ILE A 78 15.41 -0.54 2.01
C ILE A 78 14.74 0.73 1.50
N GLN A 79 15.21 1.22 0.37
CA GLN A 79 14.63 2.38 -0.32
C GLN A 79 13.32 1.97 -1.00
N ASN A 80 12.21 1.98 -0.27
CA ASN A 80 10.90 1.81 -0.86
C ASN A 80 9.83 2.53 -0.02
N SER A 81 9.81 3.83 -0.14
CA SER A 81 8.96 4.75 0.61
C SER A 81 7.45 4.61 0.36
N SER A 82 7.02 3.69 -0.50
CA SER A 82 5.61 3.47 -0.81
C SER A 82 5.11 2.05 -0.51
N ASN A 83 5.88 1.27 0.27
CA ASN A 83 5.53 -0.13 0.52
C ASN A 83 4.49 -0.27 1.64
N THR A 84 3.25 0.06 1.32
CA THR A 84 2.10 -0.15 2.22
C THR A 84 1.71 -1.62 2.38
N GLY A 85 2.41 -2.54 1.73
CA GLY A 85 2.07 -3.97 1.70
C GLY A 85 0.84 -4.31 0.84
N PHE A 86 0.11 -3.30 0.36
CA PHE A 86 -1.10 -3.48 -0.45
C PHE A 86 -0.95 -2.79 -1.79
N TYR A 87 -1.22 -3.53 -2.86
CA TYR A 87 -1.09 -3.04 -4.23
C TYR A 87 -2.34 -3.37 -5.03
N GLN A 88 -2.68 -2.47 -5.95
CA GLN A 88 -3.71 -2.77 -6.92
C GLN A 88 -3.21 -3.87 -7.86
N MET A 89 -3.99 -4.95 -7.98
CA MET A 89 -3.71 -6.02 -8.92
C MET A 89 -3.95 -5.54 -10.36
N LEU A 90 -3.16 -6.05 -11.29
CA LEU A 90 -3.37 -5.78 -12.72
C LEU A 90 -4.71 -6.35 -13.18
N ASP A 91 -5.42 -5.62 -14.03
CA ASP A 91 -6.67 -6.08 -14.65
C ASP A 91 -6.38 -6.83 -15.97
N ASP A 92 -5.59 -7.90 -15.86
CA ASP A 92 -5.28 -8.82 -16.95
C ASP A 92 -5.09 -10.24 -16.39
N GLU A 93 -6.16 -11.01 -16.38
CA GLU A 93 -6.16 -12.36 -15.83
C GLU A 93 -5.17 -13.29 -16.55
N LYS A 94 -4.99 -13.12 -17.87
CA LYS A 94 -4.07 -13.95 -18.66
C LYS A 94 -2.62 -13.69 -18.25
N LEU A 95 -2.26 -12.41 -18.06
CA LEU A 95 -0.93 -12.02 -17.63
C LEU A 95 -0.66 -12.51 -16.20
N LEU A 96 -1.64 -12.35 -15.31
CA LEU A 96 -1.53 -12.80 -13.94
C LEU A 96 -1.32 -14.32 -13.83
N LYS A 97 -2.09 -15.11 -14.60
CA LYS A 97 -1.95 -16.58 -14.64
C LYS A 97 -0.63 -17.06 -15.25
N GLN A 98 0.05 -16.22 -16.04
CA GLN A 98 1.39 -16.53 -16.54
C GLN A 98 2.49 -16.27 -15.50
N GLN A 99 2.25 -15.36 -14.55
CA GLN A 99 3.24 -14.92 -13.58
C GLN A 99 3.07 -15.57 -12.21
N TYR A 100 1.84 -15.97 -11.86
CA TYR A 100 1.50 -16.48 -10.54
C TYR A 100 0.73 -17.79 -10.61
N GLU A 101 0.94 -18.64 -9.62
CA GLU A 101 0.22 -19.88 -9.39
C GLU A 101 -0.59 -19.79 -8.10
N VAL A 102 -1.81 -20.34 -8.11
CA VAL A 102 -2.66 -20.40 -6.90
C VAL A 102 -2.25 -21.61 -6.08
N VAL A 103 -1.62 -21.39 -4.93
CA VAL A 103 -1.22 -22.45 -3.98
C VAL A 103 -2.29 -22.78 -2.95
N ALA A 104 -3.22 -21.83 -2.69
CA ALA A 104 -4.37 -22.02 -1.80
C ALA A 104 -5.48 -21.03 -2.16
N GLY A 105 -6.75 -21.41 -1.97
CA GLY A 105 -7.90 -20.58 -2.28
C GLY A 105 -8.25 -20.55 -3.78
N LYS A 106 -8.57 -19.39 -4.30
CA LYS A 106 -9.01 -19.17 -5.69
C LYS A 106 -8.53 -17.80 -6.18
N TRP A 107 -8.53 -17.60 -7.48
CA TRP A 107 -8.38 -16.27 -8.07
C TRP A 107 -9.55 -15.36 -7.66
N PRO A 108 -9.28 -14.08 -7.32
CA PRO A 108 -10.32 -13.11 -7.00
C PRO A 108 -11.21 -12.88 -8.23
N LYS A 109 -12.50 -12.71 -7.97
CA LYS A 109 -13.50 -12.39 -9.00
C LYS A 109 -14.15 -11.03 -8.74
N GLU A 110 -14.17 -10.62 -7.48
CA GLU A 110 -14.79 -9.38 -7.05
C GLU A 110 -13.74 -8.37 -6.60
N SER A 111 -14.04 -7.09 -6.71
CA SER A 111 -13.15 -5.99 -6.28
C SER A 111 -12.89 -5.97 -4.77
N THR A 112 -13.69 -6.69 -3.99
CA THR A 112 -13.55 -6.86 -2.54
C THR A 112 -12.66 -8.04 -2.15
N GLU A 113 -12.18 -8.82 -3.11
CA GLU A 113 -11.29 -9.95 -2.84
C GLU A 113 -9.83 -9.53 -3.07
N ALA A 114 -8.92 -10.06 -2.25
CA ALA A 114 -7.49 -9.81 -2.33
C ALA A 114 -6.70 -11.13 -2.44
N VAL A 115 -5.49 -11.04 -2.91
CA VAL A 115 -4.53 -12.17 -2.94
C VAL A 115 -3.32 -11.84 -2.08
N LEU A 116 -2.80 -12.83 -1.40
CA LEU A 116 -1.51 -12.77 -0.73
C LEU A 116 -0.45 -13.38 -1.66
N VAL A 117 0.54 -12.58 -2.02
CA VAL A 117 1.65 -13.05 -2.86
C VAL A 117 2.76 -13.58 -1.96
N LEU A 118 3.17 -14.81 -2.21
CA LEU A 118 4.30 -15.46 -1.54
C LEU A 118 5.55 -15.41 -2.43
N ASN A 119 6.71 -15.55 -1.83
CA ASN A 119 7.95 -15.82 -2.57
C ASN A 119 7.85 -17.16 -3.31
N LYS A 120 8.74 -17.38 -4.29
CA LYS A 120 8.77 -18.60 -5.10
C LYS A 120 8.94 -19.89 -4.26
N ASP A 121 9.59 -19.78 -3.12
CA ASP A 121 9.78 -20.89 -2.16
C ASP A 121 8.61 -21.06 -1.18
N GLY A 122 7.52 -20.31 -1.36
CA GLY A 122 6.34 -20.32 -0.50
C GLY A 122 6.51 -19.54 0.80
N SER A 123 7.62 -18.83 0.99
CA SER A 123 7.86 -18.02 2.18
C SER A 123 7.21 -16.64 2.08
N ILE A 124 7.06 -16.00 3.24
CA ILE A 124 6.66 -14.61 3.40
C ILE A 124 7.54 -13.97 4.48
N PRO A 125 8.03 -12.75 4.28
CA PRO A 125 8.78 -12.05 5.31
C PRO A 125 7.94 -11.83 6.58
N ASP A 126 8.53 -11.98 7.74
CA ASP A 126 7.84 -11.81 9.03
C ASP A 126 7.28 -10.39 9.21
N PHE A 127 8.01 -9.36 8.76
CA PHE A 127 7.51 -7.98 8.80
C PHE A 127 6.21 -7.81 8.01
N THR A 128 6.01 -8.58 6.93
CA THR A 128 4.75 -8.57 6.18
C THR A 128 3.59 -9.05 7.05
N LEU A 129 3.81 -9.99 7.97
CA LEU A 129 2.78 -10.47 8.89
C LEU A 129 2.36 -9.41 9.91
N TYR A 130 3.28 -8.51 10.28
CA TYR A 130 2.95 -7.31 11.06
C TYR A 130 2.17 -6.28 10.21
N GLN A 131 2.55 -6.09 8.95
CA GLN A 131 1.82 -5.23 8.02
C GLN A 131 0.40 -5.73 7.76
N LEU A 132 0.19 -7.05 7.68
CA LEU A 132 -1.12 -7.66 7.52
C LEU A 132 -1.94 -7.66 8.82
N GLY A 133 -1.37 -7.23 9.94
CA GLY A 133 -2.01 -7.28 11.26
C GLY A 133 -2.20 -8.70 11.79
N TYR A 134 -1.51 -9.70 11.25
CA TYR A 134 -1.52 -11.06 11.80
C TYR A 134 -0.76 -11.14 13.12
N TYR A 135 0.40 -10.47 13.19
CA TYR A 135 1.13 -10.20 14.42
C TYR A 135 0.82 -8.79 14.94
N ASP A 136 0.98 -8.59 16.25
CA ASP A 136 0.72 -7.30 16.90
C ASP A 136 1.69 -6.22 16.44
N ARG A 137 1.20 -5.31 15.61
CA ARG A 137 1.97 -4.17 15.11
C ARG A 137 2.54 -3.30 16.23
N LYS A 138 1.85 -3.14 17.34
CA LYS A 138 2.33 -2.35 18.49
C LYS A 138 3.59 -2.99 19.12
N GLU A 139 3.72 -4.33 19.05
CA GLU A 139 4.93 -5.02 19.48
C GLU A 139 6.10 -4.68 18.55
N TYR A 140 5.87 -4.73 17.25
CA TYR A 140 6.86 -4.33 16.24
C TYR A 140 7.30 -2.87 16.42
N ASP A 141 6.37 -1.94 16.53
CA ASP A 141 6.67 -0.51 16.68
C ASP A 141 7.49 -0.23 17.95
N ARG A 142 7.16 -0.87 19.08
CA ARG A 142 7.93 -0.78 20.34
C ARG A 142 9.35 -1.35 20.19
N ALA A 143 9.49 -2.49 19.53
CA ALA A 143 10.79 -3.10 19.27
C ALA A 143 11.67 -2.21 18.39
N MET A 144 11.08 -1.56 17.39
CA MET A 144 11.79 -0.65 16.50
C MET A 144 12.20 0.66 17.18
N ILE A 145 11.36 1.21 18.05
CA ILE A 145 11.74 2.37 18.89
C ILE A 145 12.93 2.00 19.76
N LYS A 146 12.88 0.85 20.44
CA LYS A 146 13.97 0.38 21.30
C LYS A 146 15.26 0.12 20.52
N TYR A 147 15.15 -0.45 19.31
CA TYR A 147 16.29 -0.64 18.42
C TYR A 147 17.00 0.69 18.08
N ARG A 148 16.24 1.75 17.79
CA ARG A 148 16.82 3.08 17.52
C ARG A 148 17.57 3.65 18.72
N GLU A 149 17.07 3.42 19.93
CA GLU A 149 17.67 3.94 21.15
C GLU A 149 18.90 3.14 21.58
N THR A 150 18.87 1.82 21.40
CA THR A 150 19.86 0.92 21.99
C THR A 150 20.75 0.19 20.97
N GLY A 151 20.38 0.22 19.68
CA GLY A 151 21.02 -0.59 18.63
C GLY A 151 20.75 -2.09 18.74
N LYS A 152 19.84 -2.52 19.64
CA LYS A 152 19.51 -3.94 19.85
C LYS A 152 18.04 -4.19 19.51
N LEU A 153 17.80 -5.14 18.58
CA LEU A 153 16.46 -5.59 18.26
C LEU A 153 16.03 -6.64 19.29
N GLU A 154 15.05 -6.31 20.10
CA GLU A 154 14.47 -7.22 21.09
C GLU A 154 13.03 -7.56 20.65
N MET A 155 12.87 -8.66 19.93
CA MET A 155 11.58 -9.22 19.52
C MET A 155 11.53 -10.69 19.96
N ASN A 156 10.42 -11.09 20.57
CA ASN A 156 10.24 -12.49 20.96
C ASN A 156 9.60 -13.29 19.81
N THR A 157 10.41 -13.65 18.83
CA THR A 157 9.99 -14.39 17.64
C THR A 157 9.61 -15.85 17.95
N GLU A 158 10.12 -16.43 19.06
CA GLU A 158 9.89 -17.84 19.44
C GLU A 158 8.42 -18.11 19.85
N LYS A 159 7.70 -17.09 20.32
CA LYS A 159 6.29 -17.20 20.73
C LYS A 159 5.29 -16.90 19.62
N GLN A 160 5.78 -16.59 18.42
CA GLN A 160 4.90 -16.26 17.31
C GLN A 160 4.16 -17.50 16.80
N LYS A 161 2.84 -17.35 16.60
CA LYS A 161 2.03 -18.40 16.01
C LYS A 161 2.44 -18.63 14.56
N PRO A 162 2.55 -19.88 14.09
CA PRO A 162 2.84 -20.15 12.70
C PRO A 162 1.70 -19.63 11.81
N PHE A 163 2.07 -18.94 10.72
CA PHE A 163 1.12 -18.48 9.71
C PHE A 163 0.87 -19.58 8.69
N ARG A 164 -0.38 -19.97 8.50
CA ARG A 164 -0.79 -21.07 7.61
C ARG A 164 -1.71 -20.52 6.53
N TYR A 165 -1.84 -21.22 5.39
CA TYR A 165 -2.78 -20.87 4.32
C TYR A 165 -4.21 -20.61 4.83
N ARG A 166 -4.70 -21.43 5.75
CA ARG A 166 -6.03 -21.24 6.36
C ARG A 166 -6.15 -19.92 7.14
N ASP A 167 -5.04 -19.42 7.66
CA ASP A 167 -5.02 -18.16 8.43
C ASP A 167 -5.01 -16.98 7.45
N ALA A 168 -4.24 -17.09 6.35
CA ALA A 168 -4.26 -16.13 5.26
C ALA A 168 -5.65 -15.97 4.64
N LEU A 169 -6.34 -17.08 4.36
CA LEU A 169 -7.68 -17.09 3.77
C LEU A 169 -8.79 -16.53 4.70
N LYS A 170 -8.48 -16.31 5.98
CA LYS A 170 -9.40 -15.70 6.95
C LYS A 170 -9.13 -14.22 7.19
N LEU A 171 -8.07 -13.66 6.61
CA LEU A 171 -7.81 -12.25 6.75
C LEU A 171 -8.91 -11.44 6.07
N SER A 172 -9.41 -10.44 6.77
CA SER A 172 -10.40 -9.51 6.22
C SER A 172 -10.10 -8.10 6.68
N TYR A 173 -10.43 -7.14 5.82
CA TYR A 173 -10.09 -5.74 6.01
C TYR A 173 -11.26 -4.85 5.61
N SER A 174 -11.40 -3.72 6.30
CA SER A 174 -12.21 -2.61 5.85
C SER A 174 -11.33 -1.67 5.03
N VAL A 175 -11.80 -1.28 3.85
CA VAL A 175 -11.11 -0.34 2.96
C VAL A 175 -11.93 0.93 2.91
N ILE A 176 -11.34 2.03 3.35
CA ILE A 176 -11.99 3.34 3.47
C ILE A 176 -11.29 4.31 2.52
N SER A 177 -12.07 5.01 1.69
CA SER A 177 -11.53 6.07 0.86
C SER A 177 -11.08 7.26 1.72
N PRO A 178 -9.94 7.92 1.43
CA PRO A 178 -9.51 9.09 2.19
C PRO A 178 -10.55 10.21 2.28
N GLY A 179 -11.45 10.32 1.29
CA GLY A 179 -12.55 11.29 1.35
C GLY A 179 -13.65 10.93 2.35
N GLU A 180 -13.82 9.66 2.65
CA GLU A 180 -14.87 9.18 3.57
C GLU A 180 -14.55 9.41 5.04
N ILE A 181 -13.29 9.65 5.38
CA ILE A 181 -12.90 9.94 6.78
C ILE A 181 -13.27 11.34 7.24
N TYR A 182 -13.75 12.20 6.36
CA TYR A 182 -14.14 13.55 6.70
C TYR A 182 -15.65 13.70 6.76
N SER A 183 -16.16 14.24 7.86
CA SER A 183 -17.56 14.65 8.01
C SER A 183 -17.70 16.17 8.02
N TYR A 184 -18.70 16.68 7.31
CA TYR A 184 -18.96 18.12 7.28
C TYR A 184 -19.78 18.55 8.50
N ASN A 185 -19.22 19.49 9.29
CA ASN A 185 -19.91 20.12 10.40
C ASN A 185 -20.60 21.41 9.92
N SER A 186 -21.90 21.32 9.63
CA SER A 186 -22.68 22.44 9.10
C SER A 186 -22.72 23.68 10.03
N PRO A 187 -22.84 23.54 11.37
CA PRO A 187 -22.85 24.69 12.27
C PRO A 187 -21.56 25.53 12.24
N THR A 188 -20.41 24.88 12.02
CA THR A 188 -19.10 25.56 12.01
C THR A 188 -18.56 25.78 10.60
N GLY A 189 -19.16 25.18 9.57
CA GLY A 189 -18.69 25.23 8.19
C GLY A 189 -17.35 24.52 7.97
N THR A 190 -16.97 23.58 8.86
CA THR A 190 -15.66 22.89 8.81
C THR A 190 -15.78 21.41 8.52
N TRP A 191 -14.73 20.83 7.99
CA TRP A 191 -14.59 19.38 7.82
C TRP A 191 -13.87 18.81 9.05
N LEU A 192 -14.46 17.78 9.66
CA LEU A 192 -13.92 17.06 10.81
C LEU A 192 -13.28 15.76 10.36
N ASP A 193 -12.04 15.53 10.75
CA ASP A 193 -11.34 14.28 10.57
C ASP A 193 -11.89 13.23 11.55
N GLN A 194 -12.44 12.15 11.00
CA GLN A 194 -13.02 11.01 11.71
C GLN A 194 -12.06 9.81 11.82
N SER A 195 -10.82 9.95 11.37
CA SER A 195 -9.84 8.84 11.32
C SER A 195 -9.53 8.20 12.68
N LYS A 196 -9.86 8.89 13.78
CA LYS A 196 -9.73 8.40 15.17
C LYS A 196 -11.06 8.07 15.84
N ASN A 197 -12.18 8.21 15.11
CA ASN A 197 -13.50 7.95 15.64
C ASN A 197 -13.90 6.49 15.42
N LYS A 198 -13.88 5.70 16.50
CA LYS A 198 -14.22 4.27 16.45
C LYS A 198 -15.62 3.95 15.90
N ALA A 199 -16.58 4.83 16.14
CA ALA A 199 -17.94 4.63 15.66
C ALA A 199 -18.06 4.85 14.13
N PHE A 200 -17.06 5.48 13.54
CA PHE A 200 -17.01 5.77 12.12
C PHE A 200 -16.28 4.67 11.33
N MET A 201 -15.33 3.97 11.96
CA MET A 201 -14.52 2.90 11.38
C MET A 201 -15.12 1.51 11.62
#